data_c569b88629d61f9c54f0594172fb70a5
#
_entry.id   c569b88629d61f9c54f0594172fb70a5
#
_cell.length_a   1.000
_cell.length_b   1.000
_cell.length_c   1.000
_cell.angle_alpha   90.00
_cell.angle_beta   90.00
_cell.angle_gamma   90.00
#
_symmetry.space_group_name_H-M   'P 1'
#
loop_
_entity.id
_entity.type
_entity.pdbx_description
1 polymer ?
#
loop_
_entity_poly.entity_id
_entity_poly.type
_entity_poly.pdbx_seq_one_letter_code
_entity_poly.pdbx_strand_id
1 'polypeptide(L)'
;DPRLASPVYSTLASFISGMAECSQLIREDILRLEEEARRNGRNVDSHPVLPDYRALPLSGIEVVDDQTFKIILSRKYPQLTYWLAMHFFAPIPWEALVFYQEPAVIDARLSFQNWPIGTGAYRMAVCRPEDRIILERNHDFRFDPYPSQGSPEDTAAGLLADAGRPTPFIDRLYFQFERESIPNWIKFLQGYYD
;
A
#
# COMPACT_ATOMS: atom_id res chain seq x y z
N ASP A 1 6.10 -2.80 11.65
CA ASP A 1 6.52 -4.15 12.04
C ASP A 1 8.02 -4.32 11.73
N PRO A 2 8.86 -4.66 12.75
CA PRO A 2 10.31 -4.85 12.57
C PRO A 2 10.70 -5.93 11.57
N ARG A 3 9.84 -6.93 11.34
CA ARG A 3 10.09 -8.02 10.38
C ARG A 3 10.08 -7.56 8.93
N LEU A 4 9.41 -6.44 8.64
CA LEU A 4 9.33 -5.88 7.28
C LEU A 4 10.63 -5.24 6.82
N ALA A 5 11.57 -4.98 7.74
CA ALA A 5 12.88 -4.36 7.46
C ALA A 5 12.78 -3.14 6.54
N SER A 6 11.79 -2.28 6.76
CA SER A 6 11.53 -1.11 5.92
C SER A 6 12.78 -0.22 5.79
N PRO A 7 13.22 0.13 4.58
CA PRO A 7 14.41 0.96 4.38
C PRO A 7 14.25 2.39 4.93
N VAL A 8 13.03 2.84 5.13
CA VAL A 8 12.74 4.19 5.67
C VAL A 8 12.54 4.20 7.19
N TYR A 9 12.55 3.03 7.85
CA TYR A 9 12.29 2.92 9.28
C TYR A 9 13.23 3.78 10.12
N SER A 10 14.53 3.72 9.88
CA SER A 10 15.53 4.46 10.66
C SER A 10 15.32 5.97 10.59
N THR A 11 14.96 6.49 9.41
CA THR A 11 14.64 7.90 9.21
C THR A 11 13.41 8.27 10.01
N LEU A 12 12.31 7.53 9.88
CA LEU A 12 11.05 7.84 10.57
C LEU A 12 11.15 7.69 12.08
N ALA A 13 11.82 6.65 12.57
CA ALA A 13 12.03 6.43 14.00
C ALA A 13 12.86 7.54 14.66
N SER A 14 13.67 8.28 13.88
CA SER A 14 14.42 9.43 14.40
C SER A 14 13.58 10.71 14.52
N PHE A 15 12.40 10.76 13.91
CA PHE A 15 11.55 11.96 13.90
C PHE A 15 10.18 11.75 14.54
N ILE A 16 9.57 10.56 14.43
CA ILE A 16 8.25 10.29 15.01
C ILE A 16 8.43 9.85 16.46
N SER A 17 7.79 10.56 17.39
CA SER A 17 7.89 10.28 18.81
C SER A 17 7.41 8.86 19.16
N GLY A 18 8.16 8.15 19.99
CA GLY A 18 7.81 6.80 20.46
C GLY A 18 7.89 5.69 19.43
N MET A 19 8.35 5.94 18.21
CA MET A 19 8.37 4.92 17.16
C MET A 19 9.42 3.83 17.43
N ALA A 20 10.56 4.18 18.00
CA ALA A 20 11.60 3.21 18.36
C ALA A 20 11.13 2.31 19.51
N GLU A 21 10.54 2.89 20.53
CA GLU A 21 9.98 2.20 21.70
C GLU A 21 8.85 1.26 21.28
N CYS A 22 7.90 1.75 20.46
CA CYS A 22 6.82 0.93 19.91
C CYS A 22 7.37 -0.25 19.09
N SER A 23 8.41 -0.04 18.29
CA SER A 23 9.06 -1.10 17.52
C SER A 23 9.68 -2.18 18.42
N GLN A 24 10.24 -1.79 19.56
CA GLN A 24 10.77 -2.74 20.54
C GLN A 24 9.64 -3.55 21.19
N LEU A 25 8.56 -2.89 21.62
CA LEU A 25 7.38 -3.59 22.16
C LEU A 25 6.79 -4.59 21.17
N ILE A 26 6.73 -4.24 19.88
CA ILE A 26 6.30 -5.16 18.83
C ILE A 26 7.19 -6.39 18.76
N ARG A 27 8.52 -6.23 18.84
CA ARG A 27 9.46 -7.36 18.82
C ARG A 27 9.27 -8.28 20.02
N GLU A 28 9.13 -7.72 21.21
CA GLU A 28 8.92 -8.47 22.45
C GLU A 28 7.60 -9.26 22.40
N ASP A 29 6.52 -8.62 21.90
CA ASP A 29 5.22 -9.28 21.73
C ASP A 29 5.25 -10.41 20.70
N ILE A 30 5.94 -10.20 19.56
CA ILE A 30 6.14 -11.25 18.55
C ILE A 30 6.85 -12.44 19.17
N LEU A 31 7.97 -12.24 19.87
CA LEU A 31 8.72 -13.33 20.49
C LEU A 31 7.86 -14.12 21.49
N ARG A 32 7.09 -13.43 22.32
CA ARG A 32 6.15 -14.05 23.26
C ARG A 32 5.10 -14.90 22.54
N LEU A 33 4.47 -14.34 21.50
CA LEU A 33 3.44 -15.03 20.71
C LEU A 33 4.00 -16.23 19.94
N GLU A 34 5.22 -16.13 19.42
CA GLU A 34 5.90 -17.25 18.75
C GLU A 34 6.21 -18.39 19.72
N GLU A 35 6.70 -18.09 20.93
CA GLU A 35 6.92 -19.11 21.94
C GLU A 35 5.63 -19.81 22.34
N GLU A 36 4.57 -19.06 22.54
CA GLU A 36 3.24 -19.60 22.85
C GLU A 36 2.72 -20.49 21.73
N ALA A 37 2.84 -20.03 20.49
CA ALA A 37 2.42 -20.79 19.30
C ALA A 37 3.21 -22.10 19.17
N ARG A 38 4.53 -22.08 19.37
CA ARG A 38 5.40 -23.28 19.34
C ARG A 38 5.04 -24.27 20.47
N ARG A 39 4.75 -23.77 21.68
CA ARG A 39 4.26 -24.64 22.80
C ARG A 39 2.95 -25.34 22.45
N ASN A 40 2.09 -24.66 21.66
CA ASN A 40 0.82 -25.21 21.21
C ASN A 40 0.95 -26.04 19.90
N GLY A 41 2.16 -26.37 19.46
CA GLY A 41 2.43 -27.20 18.29
C GLY A 41 2.23 -26.50 16.95
N ARG A 42 2.05 -25.16 16.93
CA ARG A 42 1.92 -24.39 15.68
C ARG A 42 3.30 -24.16 15.03
N ASN A 43 3.36 -24.36 13.73
CA ASN A 43 4.55 -24.02 12.95
C ASN A 43 4.52 -22.52 12.60
N VAL A 44 5.34 -21.74 13.30
CA VAL A 44 5.41 -20.28 13.13
C VAL A 44 6.12 -19.83 11.86
N ASP A 45 6.90 -20.71 11.23
CA ASP A 45 7.60 -20.39 9.98
C ASP A 45 6.62 -20.42 8.78
N SER A 46 5.65 -21.35 8.81
CA SER A 46 4.61 -21.44 7.78
C SER A 46 3.39 -20.56 8.10
N HIS A 47 3.08 -20.36 9.37
CA HIS A 47 1.95 -19.57 9.84
C HIS A 47 2.43 -18.54 10.89
N PRO A 48 2.99 -17.41 10.45
CA PRO A 48 3.53 -16.40 11.34
C PRO A 48 2.46 -15.84 12.30
N VAL A 49 2.89 -15.41 13.46
CA VAL A 49 2.02 -14.77 14.44
C VAL A 49 1.83 -13.28 14.10
N LEU A 50 0.66 -12.73 14.42
CA LEU A 50 0.35 -11.32 14.26
C LEU A 50 0.11 -10.70 15.64
N PRO A 51 0.90 -9.69 16.05
CA PRO A 51 0.61 -8.91 17.25
C PRO A 51 -0.62 -8.02 17.05
N ASP A 52 -1.32 -7.71 18.12
CA ASP A 52 -2.39 -6.69 18.05
C ASP A 52 -1.77 -5.29 18.08
N TYR A 53 -1.50 -4.74 16.90
CA TYR A 53 -0.93 -3.40 16.77
C TYR A 53 -1.77 -2.28 17.39
N ARG A 54 -3.08 -2.50 17.59
CA ARG A 54 -3.99 -1.51 18.20
C ARG A 54 -3.80 -1.41 19.71
N ALA A 55 -3.31 -2.49 20.32
CA ALA A 55 -3.02 -2.53 21.75
C ALA A 55 -1.65 -1.93 22.10
N LEU A 56 -0.78 -1.70 21.11
CA LEU A 56 0.58 -1.22 21.32
C LEU A 56 0.63 0.31 21.29
N PRO A 57 1.22 0.95 22.30
CA PRO A 57 1.28 2.41 22.36
C PRO A 57 2.25 2.97 21.33
N LEU A 58 1.80 3.96 20.58
CA LEU A 58 2.65 4.79 19.72
C LEU A 58 2.37 6.26 20.03
N SER A 59 3.17 6.87 20.89
CA SER A 59 2.98 8.24 21.34
C SER A 59 3.08 9.29 20.23
N GLY A 60 3.69 8.92 19.10
CA GLY A 60 3.79 9.77 17.91
C GLY A 60 2.54 9.82 17.04
N ILE A 61 1.49 9.08 17.38
CA ILE A 61 0.21 9.12 16.67
C ILE A 61 -0.91 9.36 17.68
N GLU A 62 -1.70 10.41 17.42
CA GLU A 62 -2.89 10.75 18.21
C GLU A 62 -4.10 10.76 17.29
N VAL A 63 -5.08 9.89 17.54
CA VAL A 63 -6.37 9.91 16.84
C VAL A 63 -7.24 10.96 17.52
N VAL A 64 -7.65 11.98 16.78
CA VAL A 64 -8.47 13.09 17.28
C VAL A 64 -9.95 12.76 17.09
N ASP A 65 -10.32 12.29 15.91
CA ASP A 65 -11.66 11.89 15.53
C ASP A 65 -11.60 10.92 14.32
N ASP A 66 -12.75 10.49 13.78
CA ASP A 66 -12.85 9.54 12.69
C ASP A 66 -12.20 10.00 11.37
N GLN A 67 -11.89 11.27 11.24
CA GLN A 67 -11.32 11.87 10.03
C GLN A 67 -9.96 12.53 10.25
N THR A 68 -9.54 12.65 11.51
CA THR A 68 -8.37 13.44 11.88
C THR A 68 -7.44 12.66 12.79
N PHE A 69 -6.17 12.60 12.42
CA PHE A 69 -5.10 12.16 13.30
C PHE A 69 -3.92 13.12 13.25
N LYS A 70 -3.12 13.11 14.30
CA LYS A 70 -1.90 13.92 14.39
C LYS A 70 -0.68 13.02 14.39
N ILE A 71 0.37 13.46 13.69
CA ILE A 71 1.71 12.88 13.80
C ILE A 71 2.55 13.82 14.64
N ILE A 72 3.03 13.34 15.78
CA ILE A 72 3.84 14.10 16.74
C ILE A 72 5.30 13.81 16.47
N LEU A 73 6.05 14.86 16.13
CA LEU A 73 7.46 14.76 15.82
C LEU A 73 8.30 15.17 17.04
N SER A 74 9.40 14.43 17.28
CA SER A 74 10.39 14.74 18.31
C SER A 74 11.20 16.01 17.98
N ARG A 75 11.28 16.37 16.70
CA ARG A 75 11.94 17.57 16.18
C ARG A 75 11.35 18.00 14.84
N LYS A 76 11.60 19.24 14.45
CA LYS A 76 11.11 19.79 13.17
C LYS A 76 11.66 18.96 11.99
N TYR A 77 10.75 18.50 11.12
CA TYR A 77 11.09 17.75 9.91
C TYR A 77 10.16 18.15 8.75
N PRO A 78 10.48 19.23 8.01
CA PRO A 78 9.60 19.75 6.94
C PRO A 78 9.36 18.76 5.80
N GLN A 79 10.27 17.79 5.58
CA GLN A 79 10.17 16.79 4.53
C GLN A 79 9.11 15.72 4.79
N LEU A 80 8.52 15.66 6.00
CA LEU A 80 7.54 14.63 6.34
C LEU A 80 6.38 14.57 5.33
N THR A 81 5.88 15.72 4.87
CA THR A 81 4.78 15.78 3.90
C THR A 81 5.11 15.12 2.57
N TYR A 82 6.36 15.18 2.12
CA TYR A 82 6.81 14.46 0.93
C TYR A 82 6.83 12.95 1.16
N TRP A 83 7.23 12.50 2.36
CA TRP A 83 7.16 11.08 2.71
C TRP A 83 5.73 10.55 2.73
N LEU A 84 4.79 11.34 3.28
CA LEU A 84 3.38 10.95 3.32
C LEU A 84 2.74 10.84 1.92
N ALA A 85 3.31 11.51 0.91
CA ALA A 85 2.88 11.39 -0.47
C ALA A 85 3.42 10.13 -1.18
N MET A 86 4.36 9.40 -0.56
CA MET A 86 4.93 8.19 -1.15
C MET A 86 4.01 6.98 -0.95
N HIS A 87 3.94 6.11 -1.96
CA HIS A 87 3.07 4.93 -1.96
C HIS A 87 3.28 3.97 -0.78
N PHE A 88 4.49 3.89 -0.23
CA PHE A 88 4.79 3.04 0.93
C PHE A 88 4.30 3.61 2.28
N PHE A 89 3.70 4.80 2.27
CA PHE A 89 2.97 5.38 3.39
C PHE A 89 1.45 5.22 3.28
N ALA A 90 0.98 4.54 2.24
CA ALA A 90 -0.45 4.28 2.12
C ALA A 90 -0.97 3.53 3.37
N PRO A 91 -2.06 4.00 3.98
CA PRO A 91 -2.67 3.32 5.11
C PRO A 91 -3.14 1.93 4.71
N ILE A 92 -2.87 0.94 5.57
CA ILE A 92 -3.33 -0.43 5.40
C ILE A 92 -4.37 -0.70 6.50
N PRO A 93 -5.60 -1.14 6.16
CA PRO A 93 -6.59 -1.49 7.17
C PRO A 93 -6.11 -2.69 7.99
N TRP A 94 -6.33 -2.65 9.30
CA TRP A 94 -5.91 -3.73 10.20
C TRP A 94 -6.61 -5.06 9.87
N GLU A 95 -7.83 -5.02 9.35
CA GLU A 95 -8.60 -6.17 8.90
C GLU A 95 -7.86 -6.92 7.78
N ALA A 96 -7.20 -6.20 6.87
CA ALA A 96 -6.39 -6.82 5.83
C ALA A 96 -5.19 -7.56 6.43
N LEU A 97 -4.54 -6.99 7.46
CA LEU A 97 -3.44 -7.67 8.15
C LEU A 97 -3.90 -8.97 8.79
N VAL A 98 -5.06 -8.98 9.45
CA VAL A 98 -5.65 -10.19 10.05
C VAL A 98 -5.99 -11.21 8.98
N PHE A 99 -6.70 -10.81 7.93
CA PHE A 99 -7.13 -11.68 6.84
C PHE A 99 -5.96 -12.42 6.19
N TYR A 100 -4.88 -11.70 5.81
CA TYR A 100 -3.72 -12.32 5.16
C TYR A 100 -2.84 -13.17 6.09
N GLN A 101 -3.12 -13.19 7.38
CA GLN A 101 -2.46 -14.06 8.35
C GLN A 101 -3.28 -15.30 8.71
N GLU A 102 -4.50 -15.43 8.18
CA GLU A 102 -5.31 -16.62 8.38
C GLU A 102 -4.64 -17.83 7.70
N PRO A 103 -4.53 -18.99 8.39
CA PRO A 103 -3.89 -20.18 7.84
C PRO A 103 -4.42 -20.59 6.46
N ALA A 104 -5.74 -20.58 6.28
CA ALA A 104 -6.37 -20.95 5.00
C ALA A 104 -6.00 -19.98 3.86
N VAL A 105 -5.78 -18.70 4.15
CA VAL A 105 -5.36 -17.67 3.17
C VAL A 105 -3.90 -17.86 2.80
N ILE A 106 -3.04 -18.16 3.80
CA ILE A 106 -1.63 -18.47 3.59
C ILE A 106 -1.48 -19.74 2.74
N ASP A 107 -2.21 -20.80 3.07
CA ASP A 107 -2.20 -22.08 2.36
C ASP A 107 -2.70 -21.91 0.90
N ALA A 108 -3.65 -21.01 0.67
CA ALA A 108 -4.11 -20.61 -0.66
C ALA A 108 -3.09 -19.72 -1.42
N ARG A 109 -1.96 -19.38 -0.82
CA ARG A 109 -0.91 -18.48 -1.36
C ARG A 109 -1.43 -17.09 -1.73
N LEU A 110 -2.46 -16.63 -1.03
CA LEU A 110 -2.92 -15.26 -1.14
C LEU A 110 -2.07 -14.38 -0.22
N SER A 111 -1.65 -13.24 -0.72
CA SER A 111 -0.87 -12.28 0.06
C SER A 111 -1.30 -10.85 -0.28
N PHE A 112 -1.11 -9.94 0.66
CA PHE A 112 -1.35 -8.52 0.42
C PHE A 112 -0.50 -7.97 -0.74
N GLN A 113 0.68 -8.52 -0.97
CA GLN A 113 1.55 -8.13 -2.08
C GLN A 113 0.93 -8.45 -3.45
N ASN A 114 0.27 -9.61 -3.57
CA ASN A 114 -0.30 -10.06 -4.84
C ASN A 114 -1.75 -9.59 -5.05
N TRP A 115 -2.47 -9.37 -3.95
CA TRP A 115 -3.88 -8.96 -3.94
C TRP A 115 -4.09 -7.78 -2.98
N PRO A 116 -3.47 -6.61 -3.24
CA PRO A 116 -3.58 -5.46 -2.34
C PRO A 116 -5.02 -4.97 -2.23
N ILE A 117 -5.40 -4.61 -1.01
CA ILE A 117 -6.66 -3.92 -0.71
C ILE A 117 -6.35 -2.43 -0.58
N GLY A 118 -7.09 -1.58 -1.25
CA GLY A 118 -6.85 -0.14 -1.22
C GLY A 118 -8.04 0.65 -1.74
N THR A 119 -7.97 1.98 -1.59
CA THR A 119 -8.99 2.94 -2.01
C THR A 119 -8.68 3.60 -3.34
N GLY A 120 -7.74 3.02 -4.12
CA GLY A 120 -7.29 3.56 -5.41
C GLY A 120 -8.32 3.44 -6.52
N ALA A 121 -8.04 4.12 -7.64
CA ALA A 121 -8.90 4.14 -8.83
C ALA A 121 -9.03 2.77 -9.52
N TYR A 122 -8.11 1.85 -9.25
CA TYR A 122 -8.09 0.50 -9.82
C TYR A 122 -7.94 -0.55 -8.72
N ARG A 123 -8.47 -1.75 -8.99
CA ARG A 123 -8.30 -2.95 -8.16
C ARG A 123 -7.64 -4.07 -8.95
N MET A 124 -6.95 -4.95 -8.27
CA MET A 124 -6.35 -6.14 -8.87
C MET A 124 -7.43 -7.12 -9.32
N ALA A 125 -7.48 -7.42 -10.60
CA ALA A 125 -8.36 -8.45 -11.18
C ALA A 125 -7.60 -9.75 -11.46
N VAL A 126 -6.35 -9.63 -11.93
CA VAL A 126 -5.46 -10.78 -12.17
C VAL A 126 -4.06 -10.42 -11.72
N CYS A 127 -3.47 -11.27 -10.90
CA CYS A 127 -2.06 -11.21 -10.55
C CYS A 127 -1.40 -12.55 -10.88
N ARG A 128 -0.61 -12.57 -11.96
CA ARG A 128 0.23 -13.71 -12.34
C ARG A 128 1.68 -13.21 -12.40
N PRO A 129 2.44 -13.40 -11.33
CA PRO A 129 3.85 -13.00 -11.32
C PRO A 129 4.58 -13.59 -12.53
N GLU A 130 5.46 -12.80 -13.15
CA GLU A 130 6.24 -13.14 -14.34
C GLU A 130 5.44 -13.33 -15.66
N ASP A 131 4.12 -13.21 -15.66
CA ASP A 131 3.26 -13.25 -16.85
C ASP A 131 2.55 -11.90 -17.04
N ARG A 132 1.53 -11.63 -16.22
CA ARG A 132 0.72 -10.41 -16.38
C ARG A 132 0.03 -9.97 -15.10
N ILE A 133 -0.24 -8.67 -15.04
CA ILE A 133 -1.15 -8.05 -14.08
C ILE A 133 -2.29 -7.40 -14.87
N ILE A 134 -3.52 -7.60 -14.42
CA ILE A 134 -4.70 -6.90 -14.95
C ILE A 134 -5.33 -6.14 -13.79
N LEU A 135 -5.50 -4.84 -14.00
CA LEU A 135 -6.24 -3.98 -13.09
C LEU A 135 -7.57 -3.60 -13.74
N GLU A 136 -8.62 -3.58 -12.95
CA GLU A 136 -9.96 -3.12 -13.35
C GLU A 136 -10.33 -1.86 -12.59
N ARG A 137 -11.11 -0.99 -13.22
CA ARG A 137 -11.62 0.21 -12.58
C ARG A 137 -12.37 -0.16 -11.30
N ASN A 138 -12.04 0.55 -10.23
CA ASN A 138 -12.72 0.43 -8.94
C ASN A 138 -14.00 1.28 -8.97
N HIS A 139 -15.15 0.64 -8.93
CA HIS A 139 -16.46 1.33 -8.96
C HIS A 139 -16.76 2.07 -7.64
N ASP A 140 -16.06 1.71 -6.54
CA ASP A 140 -16.16 2.35 -5.24
C ASP A 140 -15.11 3.46 -5.05
N PHE A 141 -14.37 3.79 -6.12
CA PHE A 141 -13.41 4.88 -6.06
C PHE A 141 -14.11 6.21 -5.81
N ARG A 142 -13.52 7.02 -4.92
CA ARG A 142 -14.05 8.36 -4.62
C ARG A 142 -14.22 9.16 -5.90
N PHE A 143 -15.20 10.06 -5.92
CA PHE A 143 -15.35 11.01 -7.02
C PHE A 143 -14.10 11.90 -7.10
N ASP A 144 -13.37 11.80 -8.21
CA ASP A 144 -12.20 12.60 -8.54
C ASP A 144 -12.39 13.14 -9.96
N PRO A 145 -12.88 14.37 -10.10
CA PRO A 145 -13.25 14.91 -11.42
C PRO A 145 -11.98 15.29 -12.21
N TYR A 146 -12.04 15.09 -13.52
CA TYR A 146 -11.04 15.63 -14.43
C TYR A 146 -10.96 17.16 -14.26
N PRO A 147 -9.76 17.75 -14.27
CA PRO A 147 -9.58 19.18 -14.03
C PRO A 147 -10.46 20.06 -14.94
N SER A 148 -11.10 21.06 -14.32
CA SER A 148 -11.95 22.04 -15.02
C SER A 148 -11.23 23.36 -15.32
N GLN A 149 -10.00 23.49 -14.85
CA GLN A 149 -9.17 24.69 -15.03
C GLN A 149 -7.82 24.28 -15.62
N GLY A 150 -7.34 25.08 -16.54
CA GLY A 150 -6.03 24.93 -17.18
C GLY A 150 -5.55 26.27 -17.75
N SER A 151 -4.42 26.28 -18.39
CA SER A 151 -3.88 27.44 -19.09
C SER A 151 -4.73 27.77 -20.35
N PRO A 152 -4.62 28.96 -20.92
CA PRO A 152 -5.24 29.27 -22.21
C PRO A 152 -4.79 28.30 -23.32
N GLU A 153 -3.55 27.85 -23.27
CA GLU A 153 -2.97 26.88 -24.20
C GLU A 153 -3.63 25.51 -24.08
N ASP A 154 -3.89 25.04 -22.84
CA ASP A 154 -4.58 23.77 -22.59
C ASP A 154 -6.03 23.82 -23.13
N THR A 155 -6.70 24.96 -22.94
CA THR A 155 -8.04 25.19 -23.47
C THR A 155 -8.03 25.17 -25.00
N ALA A 156 -7.08 25.85 -25.62
CA ALA A 156 -6.94 25.88 -27.08
C ALA A 156 -6.58 24.51 -27.67
N ALA A 157 -5.82 23.69 -26.93
CA ALA A 157 -5.48 22.31 -27.30
C ALA A 157 -6.64 21.32 -27.06
N GLY A 158 -7.76 21.75 -26.49
CA GLY A 158 -8.92 20.89 -26.21
C GLY A 158 -8.75 19.93 -25.03
N LEU A 159 -7.72 20.12 -24.20
CA LEU A 159 -7.42 19.23 -23.06
C LEU A 159 -8.47 19.27 -21.96
N LEU A 160 -9.33 20.28 -21.95
CA LEU A 160 -10.43 20.43 -21.00
C LEU A 160 -11.77 19.88 -21.52
N ALA A 161 -11.79 19.14 -22.63
CA ALA A 161 -13.01 18.57 -23.18
C ALA A 161 -13.74 17.61 -22.21
N ASP A 162 -12.97 16.95 -21.33
CA ASP A 162 -13.50 16.03 -20.31
C ASP A 162 -13.66 16.67 -18.91
N ALA A 163 -13.60 18.00 -18.82
CA ALA A 163 -13.71 18.73 -17.56
C ALA A 163 -14.92 18.31 -16.73
N GLY A 164 -14.69 18.01 -15.44
CA GLY A 164 -15.73 17.60 -14.50
C GLY A 164 -16.22 16.16 -14.62
N ARG A 165 -15.80 15.41 -15.64
CA ARG A 165 -16.13 13.99 -15.76
C ARG A 165 -15.39 13.17 -14.68
N PRO A 166 -16.01 12.13 -14.10
CA PRO A 166 -15.36 11.29 -13.11
C PRO A 166 -14.21 10.49 -13.74
N THR A 167 -13.06 10.47 -13.06
CA THR A 167 -11.92 9.61 -13.42
C THR A 167 -11.97 8.28 -12.63
N PRO A 168 -11.27 7.23 -13.08
CA PRO A 168 -10.50 7.09 -14.31
C PRO A 168 -11.40 6.82 -15.55
N PHE A 169 -10.91 7.17 -16.74
CA PHE A 169 -11.62 6.90 -18.01
C PHE A 169 -11.36 5.50 -18.56
N ILE A 170 -10.23 4.92 -18.22
CA ILE A 170 -9.83 3.60 -18.69
C ILE A 170 -10.45 2.53 -17.78
N ASP A 171 -11.14 1.54 -18.36
CA ASP A 171 -11.80 0.48 -17.61
C ASP A 171 -10.84 -0.61 -17.13
N ARG A 172 -9.82 -0.94 -17.95
CA ARG A 172 -8.86 -1.99 -17.65
C ARG A 172 -7.45 -1.61 -18.07
N LEU A 173 -6.47 -1.95 -17.22
CA LEU A 173 -5.06 -1.81 -17.50
C LEU A 173 -4.43 -3.20 -17.57
N TYR A 174 -3.69 -3.47 -18.64
CA TYR A 174 -2.98 -4.73 -18.87
C TYR A 174 -1.50 -4.49 -18.79
N PHE A 175 -0.84 -5.12 -17.84
CA PHE A 175 0.61 -5.12 -17.73
C PHE A 175 1.13 -6.49 -18.09
N GLN A 176 1.81 -6.60 -19.22
CA GLN A 176 2.47 -7.81 -19.66
C GLN A 176 3.95 -7.76 -19.27
N PHE A 177 4.45 -8.82 -18.64
CA PHE A 177 5.87 -8.92 -18.31
C PHE A 177 6.62 -9.66 -19.42
N GLU A 178 7.61 -8.99 -19.97
CA GLU A 178 8.54 -9.57 -20.95
C GLU A 178 9.91 -9.74 -20.30
N ARG A 179 10.51 -10.90 -20.46
CA ARG A 179 11.83 -11.20 -19.88
C ARG A 179 12.95 -10.42 -20.56
N GLU A 180 12.76 -10.08 -21.83
CA GLU A 180 13.77 -9.39 -22.64
C GLU A 180 13.26 -8.05 -23.13
N SER A 181 14.13 -7.05 -23.14
CA SER A 181 13.78 -5.69 -23.55
C SER A 181 13.55 -5.55 -25.07
N ILE A 182 14.27 -6.32 -25.89
CA ILE A 182 14.17 -6.22 -27.36
C ILE A 182 12.79 -6.66 -27.87
N PRO A 183 12.24 -7.84 -27.49
CA PRO A 183 10.87 -8.21 -27.84
C PRO A 183 9.84 -7.20 -27.37
N ASN A 184 10.01 -6.66 -26.17
CA ASN A 184 9.12 -5.64 -25.62
C ASN A 184 9.08 -4.37 -26.49
N TRP A 185 10.26 -3.88 -26.91
CA TRP A 185 10.37 -2.73 -27.81
C TRP A 185 9.74 -2.99 -29.18
N ILE A 186 9.96 -4.18 -29.75
CA ILE A 186 9.36 -4.57 -31.04
C ILE A 186 7.84 -4.59 -30.95
N LYS A 187 7.28 -5.16 -29.88
CA LYS A 187 5.82 -5.20 -29.64
C LYS A 187 5.24 -3.78 -29.51
N PHE A 188 5.92 -2.88 -28.82
CA PHE A 188 5.52 -1.47 -28.75
C PHE A 188 5.47 -0.83 -30.13
N LEU A 189 6.52 -1.01 -30.95
CA LEU A 189 6.57 -0.48 -32.34
C LEU A 189 5.48 -1.08 -33.24
N GLN A 190 5.03 -2.29 -32.95
CA GLN A 190 3.96 -2.97 -33.67
C GLN A 190 2.55 -2.59 -33.17
N GLY A 191 2.45 -1.73 -32.14
CA GLY A 191 1.18 -1.28 -31.57
C GLY A 191 0.46 -2.30 -30.68
N TYR A 192 1.20 -3.26 -30.09
CA TYR A 192 0.64 -4.17 -29.08
C TYR A 192 0.55 -3.53 -27.70
N TYR A 193 1.32 -2.45 -27.47
CA TYR A 193 1.35 -1.68 -26.24
C TYR A 193 1.13 -0.20 -26.54
N ASP A 194 0.46 0.49 -25.62
CA ASP A 194 0.29 1.94 -25.61
C ASP A 194 1.44 2.66 -24.90
#